data_892b75e797692a452a31fa35e3fda082
#
_entry.id   892b75e797692a452a31fa35e3fda082
#
_cell.length_a   1.000
_cell.length_b   1.000
_cell.length_c   1.000
_cell.angle_alpha   90.00
_cell.angle_beta   90.00
_cell.angle_gamma   90.00
#
_symmetry.space_group_name_H-M   'P 1'
#
loop_
_entity.id
_entity.type
_entity.pdbx_description
1 polymer ?
#
loop_
_entity_poly.entity_id
_entity_poly.type
_entity_poly.pdbx_seq_one_letter_code
_entity_poly.pdbx_strand_id
1 'polypeptide(L)' 'MPVDRTIVGHVAQDVLGQLEQRFGDDEDANVRAVFLIAAVDYAVDGQPHTEVRWGASEGLPRHEAIGLLEYVKPYLRQ' A
#
# COMPACT_ATOMS: atom_id res chain seq x y z
N MET A 1 -1.01 -13.75 15.23
CA MET A 1 -1.11 -12.32 15.58
C MET A 1 -1.51 -11.51 14.38
N PRO A 2 -2.45 -10.58 14.50
CA PRO A 2 -2.81 -9.73 13.37
C PRO A 2 -1.63 -8.83 12.97
N VAL A 3 -1.57 -8.51 11.69
CA VAL A 3 -0.54 -7.62 11.16
C VAL A 3 -0.83 -6.20 11.63
N ASP A 4 0.18 -5.55 12.19
CA ASP A 4 0.09 -4.17 12.65
C ASP A 4 0.04 -3.23 11.43
N ARG A 5 -0.90 -2.28 11.43
CA ARG A 5 -1.00 -1.26 10.38
C ARG A 5 0.28 -0.45 10.25
N THR A 6 0.96 -0.22 11.39
CA THR A 6 2.23 0.51 11.40
C THR A 6 3.29 -0.21 10.58
N ILE A 7 3.29 -1.54 10.62
CA ILE A 7 4.23 -2.33 9.82
C ILE A 7 3.98 -2.09 8.33
N VAL A 8 2.73 -2.12 7.90
CA VAL A 8 2.39 -1.89 6.49
C VAL A 8 2.75 -0.47 6.08
N GLY A 9 2.52 0.50 6.95
CA GLY A 9 2.91 1.89 6.69
C GLY A 9 4.41 2.05 6.52
N HIS A 10 5.21 1.40 7.36
CA HIS A 10 6.66 1.43 7.23
C HIS A 10 7.12 0.81 5.92
N VAL A 11 6.51 -0.31 5.51
CA VAL A 11 6.84 -0.94 4.23
C VAL A 11 6.46 -0.02 3.07
N ALA A 12 5.32 0.66 3.16
CA ALA A 12 4.91 1.62 2.14
C ALA A 12 5.95 2.74 1.98
N GLN A 13 6.48 3.24 3.10
CA GLN A 13 7.51 4.27 3.08
C GLN A 13 8.81 3.76 2.45
N ASP A 14 9.19 2.52 2.76
CA ASP A 14 10.38 1.89 2.16
C ASP A 14 10.21 1.73 0.65
N VAL A 15 9.04 1.31 0.21
CA VAL A 15 8.73 1.15 -1.22
C VAL A 15 8.80 2.52 -1.91
N LEU A 16 8.29 3.56 -1.27
CA LEU A 16 8.39 4.91 -1.81
C LEU A 16 9.85 5.28 -2.09
N GLY A 17 10.73 5.04 -1.12
CA GLY A 17 12.16 5.30 -1.29
C GLY A 17 12.78 4.52 -2.44
N GLN A 18 12.42 3.25 -2.59
CA GLN A 18 12.91 2.42 -3.68
C GLN A 18 12.42 2.93 -5.04
N LEU A 19 11.17 3.34 -5.12
CA LEU A 19 10.61 3.88 -6.36
C LEU A 19 11.26 5.22 -6.72
N GLU A 20 11.53 6.07 -5.73
CA GLU A 20 12.22 7.33 -5.96
C GLU A 20 13.62 7.10 -6.56
N GLN A 21 14.32 6.09 -6.09
CA GLN A 21 15.63 5.74 -6.65
C GLN A 21 15.52 5.29 -8.11
N ARG A 22 14.51 4.49 -8.41
CA ARG A 22 14.34 3.97 -9.78
C ARG A 22 13.89 5.04 -10.76
N PHE A 23 13.10 6.00 -10.32
CA PHE A 23 12.64 7.10 -11.16
C PHE A 23 13.52 8.34 -11.06
N GLY A 24 14.57 8.31 -10.22
CA GLY A 24 15.39 9.48 -9.93
C GLY A 24 16.15 10.03 -11.10
N ASP A 25 16.39 9.22 -12.15
CA ASP A 25 17.09 9.67 -13.35
C ASP A 25 16.15 10.35 -14.35
N ASP A 26 14.86 10.32 -14.11
CA ASP A 26 13.86 10.95 -14.95
C ASP A 26 13.43 12.26 -14.29
N GLU A 27 13.82 13.39 -14.86
CA GLU A 27 13.55 14.70 -14.29
C GLU A 27 12.05 15.04 -14.23
N ASP A 28 11.26 14.39 -15.10
CA ASP A 28 9.82 14.63 -15.16
C ASP A 28 9.03 13.69 -14.24
N ALA A 29 9.70 12.74 -13.60
CA ALA A 29 9.04 11.77 -12.74
C ALA A 29 9.12 12.18 -11.28
N ASN A 30 8.02 12.04 -10.58
CA ASN A 30 7.96 12.29 -9.15
C ASN A 30 7.03 11.27 -8.51
N VAL A 31 7.59 10.42 -7.65
CA VAL A 31 6.78 9.45 -6.91
C VAL A 31 6.23 10.17 -5.69
N ARG A 32 4.95 10.51 -5.75
CA ARG A 32 4.32 11.30 -4.71
C ARG A 32 3.97 10.49 -3.47
N ALA A 33 3.45 9.30 -3.66
CA ALA A 33 2.99 8.50 -2.53
C ALA A 33 2.83 7.05 -2.91
N VAL A 34 2.83 6.18 -1.90
CA VAL A 34 2.57 4.75 -2.06
C VAL A 34 1.47 4.36 -1.08
N PHE A 35 0.50 3.60 -1.56
CA PHE A 35 -0.55 3.03 -0.75
C PHE A 35 -0.53 1.51 -0.95
N LEU A 36 -0.38 0.78 0.16
CA LEU A 36 -0.29 -0.68 0.11
C LEU A 36 -1.49 -1.32 0.79
N ILE A 37 -1.97 -2.39 0.19
CA ILE A 37 -3.02 -3.22 0.75
C ILE A 37 -2.47 -4.65 0.79
N ALA A 38 -2.58 -5.31 1.93
CA ALA A 38 -2.13 -6.68 2.10
C ALA A 38 -3.26 -7.54 2.65
N ALA A 39 -3.43 -8.73 2.06
CA ALA A 39 -4.30 -9.75 2.60
C ALA A 39 -3.42 -10.74 3.35
N VAL A 40 -3.69 -10.94 4.62
CA VAL A 40 -2.89 -11.82 5.47
C VAL A 40 -3.76 -12.98 5.94
N ASP A 41 -3.35 -14.18 5.61
CA ASP A 41 -4.06 -15.39 6.02
C ASP A 41 -3.38 -16.00 7.23
N TYR A 42 -4.19 -16.38 8.21
CA TYR A 42 -3.67 -17.07 9.38
C TYR A 42 -4.77 -17.96 9.97
N ALA A 43 -4.35 -18.86 10.85
CA ALA A 43 -5.28 -19.79 11.48
C ALA A 43 -5.64 -19.29 12.88
N VAL A 44 -6.94 -19.28 13.16
CA VAL A 44 -7.46 -19.00 14.51
C VAL A 44 -8.25 -20.22 14.94
N ASP A 45 -7.78 -20.88 16.00
CA ASP A 45 -8.42 -22.11 16.52
C ASP A 45 -8.61 -23.17 15.41
N GLY A 46 -7.60 -23.32 14.54
CA GLY A 46 -7.63 -24.27 13.43
C GLY A 46 -8.48 -23.85 12.25
N GLN A 47 -9.10 -22.67 12.31
CA GLN A 47 -9.93 -22.17 11.20
C GLN A 47 -9.16 -21.15 10.39
N PRO A 48 -9.27 -21.18 9.05
CA PRO A 48 -8.65 -20.17 8.21
C PRO A 48 -9.30 -18.82 8.42
N HIS A 49 -8.47 -17.77 8.44
CA HIS A 49 -8.95 -16.43 8.67
C HIS A 49 -8.12 -15.46 7.83
N THR A 50 -8.78 -14.54 7.15
CA THR A 50 -8.11 -13.54 6.33
C THR A 50 -8.37 -12.16 6.90
N GLU A 51 -7.30 -11.41 7.08
CA GLU A 51 -7.39 -9.99 7.44
C GLU A 51 -6.80 -9.12 6.34
N VAL A 52 -7.45 -8.00 6.09
CA VAL A 52 -6.92 -7.01 5.16
C VAL A 52 -6.32 -5.88 5.97
N ARG A 53 -5.06 -5.60 5.68
CA ARG A 53 -4.32 -4.51 6.30
C ARG A 53 -3.88 -3.53 5.22
N TRP A 54 -3.76 -2.28 5.59
CA TRP A 54 -3.33 -1.25 4.65
C TRP A 54 -2.40 -0.27 5.35
N GLY A 55 -1.60 0.39 4.54
CA GLY A 55 -0.72 1.43 5.02
C GLY A 55 -0.31 2.34 3.89
N ALA A 56 0.06 3.56 4.24
CA ALA A 56 0.43 4.57 3.26
C ALA A 56 1.76 5.20 3.67
N SER A 57 2.49 5.69 2.67
CA SER A 57 3.66 6.52 2.91
C SER A 57 3.23 7.83 3.56
N GLU A 58 4.16 8.51 4.22
CA GLU A 58 3.86 9.77 4.87
C GLU A 58 3.32 10.79 3.88
N GLY A 59 2.35 11.57 4.33
CA GLY A 59 1.80 12.66 3.56
C GLY A 59 0.67 12.29 2.61
N LEU A 60 0.19 11.05 2.63
CA LEU A 60 -0.94 10.66 1.80
C LEU A 60 -2.25 10.81 2.57
N PRO A 61 -3.08 11.83 2.24
CA PRO A 61 -4.38 11.98 2.89
C PRO A 61 -5.34 10.85 2.52
N ARG A 62 -6.31 10.61 3.39
CA ARG A 62 -7.30 9.54 3.16
C ARG A 62 -8.05 9.70 1.85
N HIS A 63 -8.47 10.90 1.51
CA HIS A 63 -9.23 11.13 0.30
C HIS A 63 -8.40 10.85 -0.96
N GLU A 64 -7.10 11.09 -0.92
CA GLU A 64 -6.23 10.75 -2.03
C GLU A 64 -6.03 9.24 -2.14
N ALA A 65 -5.93 8.53 -1.02
CA ALA A 65 -5.85 7.07 -1.02
C ALA A 65 -7.10 6.47 -1.67
N ILE A 66 -8.28 6.98 -1.30
CA ILE A 66 -9.54 6.55 -1.90
C ILE A 66 -9.55 6.82 -3.40
N GLY A 67 -9.06 8.00 -3.82
CA GLY A 67 -8.97 8.35 -5.22
C GLY A 67 -8.09 7.40 -6.01
N LEU A 68 -6.95 7.00 -5.45
CA LEU A 68 -6.06 6.04 -6.09
C LEU A 68 -6.72 4.68 -6.25
N LEU A 69 -7.44 4.22 -5.22
CA LEU A 69 -8.18 2.95 -5.28
C LEU A 69 -9.26 3.00 -6.36
N GLU A 70 -10.02 4.08 -6.41
CA GLU A 70 -11.08 4.24 -7.41
C GLU A 70 -10.52 4.29 -8.83
N TYR A 71 -9.35 4.90 -8.99
CA TYR A 71 -8.69 4.97 -10.29
C TYR A 71 -8.27 3.58 -10.78
N VAL A 72 -7.76 2.74 -9.88
CA VAL A 72 -7.23 1.42 -10.24
C VAL A 72 -8.35 0.39 -10.46
N LYS A 73 -9.48 0.54 -9.77
CA LYS A 73 -10.57 -0.45 -9.81
C LYS A 73 -10.99 -0.88 -11.21
N PRO A 74 -11.20 0.02 -12.16
CA PRO A 74 -11.61 -0.40 -13.51
C PRO A 74 -10.58 -1.31 -14.19
N TYR A 75 -9.29 -1.08 -13.93
CA TYR A 75 -8.24 -1.91 -14.53
C TYR A 75 -8.21 -3.31 -13.94
N LEU A 76 -8.61 -3.46 -12.69
CA LEU A 76 -8.65 -4.77 -12.04
C LEU A 76 -9.82 -5.61 -12.48
N ARG A 77 -10.79 -5.00 -13.11
CA ARG A 77 -12.01 -5.69 -13.59
C ARG A 77 -11.93 -6.14 -15.04
N GLN A 78 -10.85 -5.80 -15.70
CA GLN A 78 -10.64 -6.21 -17.10
C GLN A 78 -10.22 -7.65 -17.21
#